data_4e30c9b9fa455962001e96155453fa7e
#
_entry.id   4e30c9b9fa455962001e96155453fa7e
#
_cell.length_a   1.000
_cell.length_b   1.000
_cell.length_c   1.000
_cell.angle_alpha   90.00
_cell.angle_beta   90.00
_cell.angle_gamma   90.00
#
_symmetry.space_group_name_H-M   'P 1'
#
loop_
_entity.id
_entity.type
_entity.pdbx_description
1 polymer ?
#
loop_
_entity_poly.entity_id
_entity_poly.type
_entity_poly.pdbx_seq_one_letter_code
_entity_poly.pdbx_strand_id
1 'polypeptide(L)'
;MNGLTRVRSVLEFNEKDSDQGVERNYLYYKSDSAHIVTEKQEADIINSTYWKKMLFLDGTLQSTLRDEVIYHNALVHPLMDTLQSKDDILILGGGEGATAREVLRWSKVKSLMMVDYDKELVEFMKYHGPEWSMGAFHDRRLTVMFHDAWAFIKTGIEYDGVIIDLTDPDLKTERWPELLKNTLASVKTRKGGFVMNAGLYQPWSTKKLKDLISIVKNLCSRNLEFRYYVYTTFVPSFNGEWTFIVVAHKGKFMVEPEFSDVIPAWIKRGIKMLPDELLDEYIDGVPQTSPIHK
;
A
#
# COMPACT_ATOMS: atom_id res chain seq x y z
N MET A 1 -28.66 4.24 -42.82
CA MET A 1 -27.38 3.59 -42.41
C MET A 1 -27.60 3.03 -41.04
N ASN A 2 -27.84 1.71 -40.95
CA ASN A 2 -28.03 1.04 -39.66
C ASN A 2 -26.67 0.86 -38.99
N GLY A 3 -26.38 1.71 -37.99
CA GLY A 3 -25.21 1.53 -37.13
C GLY A 3 -25.36 0.26 -36.33
N LEU A 4 -24.54 -0.75 -36.64
CA LEU A 4 -24.39 -1.93 -35.80
C LEU A 4 -23.83 -1.49 -34.44
N THR A 5 -24.71 -1.35 -33.44
CA THR A 5 -24.33 -1.22 -32.06
C THR A 5 -23.68 -2.56 -31.68
N ARG A 6 -22.35 -2.61 -31.59
CA ARG A 6 -21.65 -3.76 -31.01
C ARG A 6 -22.13 -3.90 -29.57
N VAL A 7 -23.01 -4.85 -29.30
CA VAL A 7 -23.34 -5.26 -27.95
C VAL A 7 -22.07 -5.86 -27.34
N ARG A 8 -21.42 -5.12 -26.44
CA ARG A 8 -20.28 -5.64 -25.68
C ARG A 8 -20.88 -6.70 -24.74
N SER A 9 -20.40 -7.94 -24.86
CA SER A 9 -20.76 -8.99 -23.90
C SER A 9 -20.20 -8.60 -22.54
N VAL A 10 -21.07 -8.55 -21.53
CA VAL A 10 -20.72 -8.35 -20.13
C VAL A 10 -20.55 -9.74 -19.52
N LEU A 11 -19.47 -9.95 -18.78
CA LEU A 11 -19.13 -11.15 -18.05
C LEU A 11 -19.12 -10.84 -16.56
N GLU A 12 -19.05 -11.87 -15.74
CA GLU A 12 -18.94 -11.78 -14.27
C GLU A 12 -17.59 -12.31 -13.81
N PHE A 13 -16.96 -11.58 -12.89
CA PHE A 13 -15.78 -12.00 -12.15
C PHE A 13 -16.16 -12.11 -10.67
N ASN A 14 -15.87 -13.24 -10.06
CA ASN A 14 -16.22 -13.50 -8.67
C ASN A 14 -14.98 -13.45 -7.79
N GLU A 15 -14.99 -12.56 -6.79
CA GLU A 15 -13.99 -12.47 -5.73
C GLU A 15 -14.58 -13.08 -4.44
N LYS A 16 -13.81 -13.95 -3.79
CA LYS A 16 -14.12 -14.48 -2.47
C LYS A 16 -13.11 -13.98 -1.45
N ASP A 17 -13.55 -13.10 -0.60
CA ASP A 17 -12.76 -12.58 0.52
C ASP A 17 -13.13 -13.35 1.79
N SER A 18 -12.36 -14.41 2.05
CA SER A 18 -12.59 -15.29 3.21
C SER A 18 -12.30 -14.59 4.54
N ASP A 19 -11.40 -13.59 4.56
CA ASP A 19 -11.05 -12.86 5.77
C ASP A 19 -12.17 -11.93 6.23
N GLN A 20 -12.93 -11.38 5.28
CA GLN A 20 -14.10 -10.57 5.55
C GLN A 20 -15.41 -11.38 5.52
N GLY A 21 -15.40 -12.64 5.05
CA GLY A 21 -16.59 -13.46 4.85
C GLY A 21 -17.51 -12.88 3.78
N VAL A 22 -16.96 -12.26 2.75
CA VAL A 22 -17.69 -11.55 1.70
C VAL A 22 -17.41 -12.19 0.34
N GLU A 23 -18.44 -12.24 -0.48
CA GLU A 23 -18.32 -12.58 -1.90
C GLU A 23 -18.77 -11.38 -2.73
N ARG A 24 -17.95 -10.98 -3.72
CA ARG A 24 -18.20 -9.83 -4.59
C ARG A 24 -18.24 -10.29 -6.04
N ASN A 25 -19.25 -9.84 -6.80
CA ASN A 25 -19.36 -10.08 -8.23
C ASN A 25 -19.14 -8.77 -8.99
N TYR A 26 -18.19 -8.78 -9.91
CA TYR A 26 -17.88 -7.63 -10.75
C TYR A 26 -18.33 -7.87 -12.19
N LEU A 27 -19.13 -6.96 -12.73
CA LEU A 27 -19.49 -6.97 -14.15
C LEU A 27 -18.36 -6.31 -14.96
N TYR A 28 -17.88 -7.02 -15.99
CA TYR A 28 -16.78 -6.53 -16.81
C TYR A 28 -16.94 -6.82 -18.31
N TYR A 29 -16.20 -6.07 -19.12
CA TYR A 29 -16.09 -6.29 -20.56
C TYR A 29 -14.89 -7.16 -20.86
N LYS A 30 -15.06 -8.17 -21.72
CA LYS A 30 -13.94 -9.02 -22.16
C LYS A 30 -12.87 -8.23 -22.91
N SER A 31 -13.24 -7.14 -23.57
CA SER A 31 -12.28 -6.24 -24.21
C SER A 31 -11.42 -5.54 -23.16
N ASP A 32 -10.12 -5.46 -23.40
CA ASP A 32 -9.11 -4.87 -22.51
C ASP A 32 -8.97 -5.57 -21.16
N SER A 33 -9.39 -6.83 -21.08
CA SER A 33 -9.11 -7.74 -19.95
C SER A 33 -7.96 -8.66 -20.35
N ALA A 34 -7.12 -9.02 -19.38
CA ALA A 34 -5.94 -9.84 -19.56
C ALA A 34 -5.73 -10.76 -18.36
N HIS A 35 -5.08 -11.89 -18.59
CA HIS A 35 -4.82 -12.91 -17.57
C HIS A 35 -3.44 -13.48 -17.79
N ILE A 36 -2.71 -13.76 -16.70
CA ILE A 36 -1.45 -14.48 -16.69
C ILE A 36 -1.36 -15.38 -15.45
N VAL A 37 -0.73 -16.53 -15.62
CA VAL A 37 -0.26 -17.36 -14.50
C VAL A 37 1.27 -17.30 -14.53
N THR A 38 1.85 -16.72 -13.50
CA THR A 38 3.31 -16.62 -13.32
C THR A 38 3.81 -17.81 -12.48
N GLU A 39 5.11 -17.91 -12.29
CA GLU A 39 5.66 -18.88 -11.33
C GLU A 39 5.26 -18.56 -9.86
N LYS A 40 4.74 -17.37 -9.58
CA LYS A 40 4.50 -16.86 -8.23
C LYS A 40 3.04 -16.73 -7.87
N GLN A 41 2.19 -16.35 -8.83
CA GLN A 41 0.79 -16.02 -8.60
C GLN A 41 0.00 -15.96 -9.91
N GLU A 42 -1.31 -15.95 -9.81
CA GLU A 42 -2.21 -15.67 -10.91
C GLU A 42 -2.59 -14.19 -10.89
N ALA A 43 -2.59 -13.53 -12.04
CA ALA A 43 -2.98 -12.14 -12.16
C ALA A 43 -4.04 -11.93 -13.23
N ASP A 44 -5.12 -11.23 -12.86
CA ASP A 44 -6.21 -10.84 -13.73
C ASP A 44 -6.33 -9.32 -13.80
N ILE A 45 -6.39 -8.79 -15.02
CA ILE A 45 -6.88 -7.44 -15.26
C ILE A 45 -8.25 -7.55 -15.92
N ILE A 46 -9.29 -7.07 -15.28
CA ILE A 46 -10.63 -6.98 -15.85
C ILE A 46 -11.02 -5.53 -16.12
N ASN A 47 -11.70 -5.28 -17.23
CA ASN A 47 -12.22 -3.96 -17.55
C ASN A 47 -13.65 -3.82 -17.03
N SER A 48 -13.78 -3.45 -15.75
CA SER A 48 -15.06 -3.36 -15.04
C SER A 48 -15.97 -2.29 -15.66
N THR A 49 -17.27 -2.54 -15.62
CA THR A 49 -18.30 -1.58 -16.05
C THR A 49 -18.34 -0.32 -15.18
N TYR A 50 -17.86 -0.41 -13.93
CA TYR A 50 -17.86 0.70 -12.97
C TYR A 50 -16.46 1.13 -12.52
N TRP A 51 -15.58 0.17 -12.14
CA TRP A 51 -14.29 0.45 -11.50
C TRP A 51 -13.16 0.77 -12.50
N LYS A 52 -13.44 0.79 -13.82
CA LYS A 52 -12.45 0.81 -14.89
C LYS A 52 -11.65 -0.50 -14.89
N LYS A 53 -10.35 -0.47 -15.20
CA LYS A 53 -9.52 -1.65 -15.02
C LYS A 53 -9.35 -1.95 -13.52
N MET A 54 -9.41 -3.22 -13.18
CA MET A 54 -9.19 -3.76 -11.84
C MET A 54 -8.11 -4.82 -11.94
N LEU A 55 -7.18 -4.82 -11.00
CA LEU A 55 -6.13 -5.83 -10.84
C LEU A 55 -6.50 -6.77 -9.71
N PHE A 56 -6.48 -8.07 -9.98
CA PHE A 56 -6.60 -9.13 -8.99
C PHE A 56 -5.33 -9.96 -9.00
N LEU A 57 -4.89 -10.39 -7.80
CA LEU A 57 -3.83 -11.38 -7.62
C LEU A 57 -4.41 -12.54 -6.83
N ASP A 58 -4.24 -13.77 -7.35
CA ASP A 58 -4.84 -14.98 -6.79
C ASP A 58 -6.34 -14.82 -6.46
N GLY A 59 -7.06 -14.14 -7.37
CA GLY A 59 -8.49 -13.86 -7.23
C GLY A 59 -8.86 -12.78 -6.22
N THR A 60 -7.90 -12.12 -5.56
CA THR A 60 -8.13 -11.06 -4.57
C THR A 60 -7.85 -9.69 -5.17
N LEU A 61 -8.78 -8.75 -4.99
CA LEU A 61 -8.64 -7.37 -5.48
C LEU A 61 -7.42 -6.67 -4.87
N GLN A 62 -6.56 -6.14 -5.74
CA GLN A 62 -5.38 -5.37 -5.35
C GLN A 62 -5.51 -3.88 -5.64
N SER A 63 -6.16 -3.53 -6.75
CA SER A 63 -6.21 -2.13 -7.18
C SER A 63 -7.28 -1.89 -8.24
N THR A 64 -7.84 -0.69 -8.30
CA THR A 64 -8.69 -0.25 -9.40
C THR A 64 -8.29 1.13 -9.91
N LEU A 65 -8.35 1.34 -11.23
CA LEU A 65 -8.03 2.66 -11.81
C LEU A 65 -9.03 3.78 -11.44
N ARG A 66 -10.09 3.46 -10.72
CA ARG A 66 -11.03 4.48 -10.26
C ARG A 66 -10.55 5.18 -8.98
N ASP A 67 -9.90 4.45 -8.09
CA ASP A 67 -9.59 4.96 -6.74
C ASP A 67 -8.19 4.59 -6.21
N GLU A 68 -7.36 3.88 -6.99
CA GLU A 68 -5.98 3.54 -6.60
C GLU A 68 -5.18 4.78 -6.17
N VAL A 69 -5.50 5.93 -6.74
CA VAL A 69 -4.84 7.18 -6.39
C VAL A 69 -5.02 7.55 -4.91
N ILE A 70 -6.12 7.14 -4.27
CA ILE A 70 -6.35 7.35 -2.84
C ILE A 70 -5.34 6.54 -2.03
N TYR A 71 -5.24 5.24 -2.34
CA TYR A 71 -4.33 4.32 -1.67
C TYR A 71 -2.87 4.74 -1.84
N HIS A 72 -2.41 4.91 -3.08
CA HIS A 72 -0.99 5.18 -3.34
C HIS A 72 -0.54 6.56 -2.86
N ASN A 73 -1.41 7.56 -2.90
CA ASN A 73 -1.09 8.86 -2.28
C ASN A 73 -0.99 8.74 -0.76
N ALA A 74 -1.88 7.98 -0.11
CA ALA A 74 -1.83 7.75 1.33
C ALA A 74 -0.60 6.92 1.74
N LEU A 75 -0.20 5.92 0.95
CA LEU A 75 0.98 5.12 1.21
C LEU A 75 2.27 5.94 1.07
N VAL A 76 2.42 6.72 -0.01
CA VAL A 76 3.70 7.33 -0.38
C VAL A 76 3.95 8.66 0.30
N HIS A 77 3.01 9.59 0.17
CA HIS A 77 3.32 11.00 0.45
C HIS A 77 3.50 11.36 1.92
N PRO A 78 2.80 10.75 2.90
CA PRO A 78 3.04 11.04 4.32
C PRO A 78 4.47 10.74 4.75
N LEU A 79 5.05 9.62 4.28
CA LEU A 79 6.48 9.37 4.49
C LEU A 79 7.33 10.40 3.76
N MET A 80 7.12 10.56 2.46
CA MET A 80 7.94 11.44 1.62
C MET A 80 7.98 12.87 2.15
N ASP A 81 6.89 13.37 2.72
CA ASP A 81 6.83 14.71 3.30
C ASP A 81 7.72 14.86 4.54
N THR A 82 7.82 13.81 5.35
CA THR A 82 8.63 13.80 6.58
C THR A 82 10.13 13.70 6.33
N LEU A 83 10.56 13.14 5.21
CA LEU A 83 11.97 12.91 4.91
C LEU A 83 12.74 14.22 4.74
N GLN A 84 13.90 14.32 5.39
CA GLN A 84 14.81 15.48 5.23
C GLN A 84 15.57 15.42 3.91
N SER A 85 16.06 14.23 3.53
CA SER A 85 16.57 13.89 2.21
C SER A 85 15.61 12.93 1.53
N LYS A 86 15.52 13.02 0.22
CA LYS A 86 14.67 12.17 -0.62
C LYS A 86 15.48 11.65 -1.82
N ASP A 87 16.80 11.63 -1.66
CA ASP A 87 17.70 11.31 -2.76
C ASP A 87 17.55 9.84 -3.19
N ASP A 88 17.56 8.93 -2.21
CA ASP A 88 17.58 7.49 -2.44
C ASP A 88 16.35 6.85 -1.77
N ILE A 89 15.42 6.34 -2.57
CA ILE A 89 14.18 5.70 -2.09
C ILE A 89 14.14 4.24 -2.52
N LEU A 90 13.67 3.38 -1.63
CA LEU A 90 13.41 1.97 -1.88
C LEU A 90 11.92 1.69 -1.82
N ILE A 91 11.41 0.92 -2.79
CA ILE A 91 10.09 0.28 -2.73
C ILE A 91 10.32 -1.23 -2.63
N LEU A 92 9.69 -1.87 -1.67
CA LEU A 92 9.59 -3.32 -1.56
C LEU A 92 8.21 -3.73 -2.05
N GLY A 93 8.13 -4.46 -3.17
CA GLY A 93 6.91 -4.74 -3.92
C GLY A 93 6.56 -3.65 -4.93
N GLY A 94 5.27 -3.40 -5.14
CA GLY A 94 4.75 -2.34 -6.02
C GLY A 94 4.79 -2.69 -7.50
N GLY A 95 4.65 -3.96 -7.85
CA GLY A 95 4.80 -4.48 -9.22
C GLY A 95 3.92 -3.83 -10.28
N GLU A 96 2.79 -3.22 -9.92
CA GLU A 96 1.92 -2.46 -10.84
C GLU A 96 2.50 -1.08 -11.20
N GLY A 97 3.47 -0.57 -10.44
CA GLY A 97 4.19 0.66 -10.72
C GLY A 97 3.52 1.96 -10.26
N ALA A 98 2.36 1.90 -9.59
CA ALA A 98 1.66 3.10 -9.11
C ALA A 98 2.41 3.76 -7.94
N THR A 99 2.95 2.97 -7.02
CA THR A 99 3.81 3.48 -5.94
C THR A 99 5.06 4.16 -6.49
N ALA A 100 5.71 3.56 -7.50
CA ALA A 100 6.86 4.19 -8.17
C ALA A 100 6.47 5.51 -8.83
N ARG A 101 5.31 5.59 -9.49
CA ARG A 101 4.76 6.83 -10.06
C ARG A 101 4.66 7.93 -9.00
N GLU A 102 4.07 7.63 -7.85
CA GLU A 102 3.87 8.62 -6.80
C GLU A 102 5.20 9.10 -6.18
N VAL A 103 6.18 8.22 -5.99
CA VAL A 103 7.53 8.59 -5.54
C VAL A 103 8.21 9.51 -6.57
N LEU A 104 8.13 9.20 -7.85
CA LEU A 104 8.77 9.95 -8.92
C LEU A 104 8.19 11.37 -9.15
N ARG A 105 7.01 11.67 -8.60
CA ARG A 105 6.46 13.04 -8.56
C ARG A 105 7.30 13.99 -7.70
N TRP A 106 8.13 13.46 -6.81
CA TRP A 106 9.05 14.25 -6.02
C TRP A 106 10.32 14.54 -6.80
N SER A 107 10.51 15.79 -7.22
CA SER A 107 11.64 16.21 -8.04
C SER A 107 13.01 16.03 -7.36
N LYS A 108 13.02 15.94 -6.02
CA LYS A 108 14.23 15.72 -5.22
C LYS A 108 14.70 14.26 -5.23
N VAL A 109 13.90 13.32 -5.68
CA VAL A 109 14.31 11.91 -5.82
C VAL A 109 15.34 11.82 -6.94
N LYS A 110 16.51 11.27 -6.61
CA LYS A 110 17.61 11.03 -7.55
C LYS A 110 17.69 9.59 -7.99
N SER A 111 17.42 8.67 -7.06
CA SER A 111 17.45 7.23 -7.28
C SER A 111 16.24 6.58 -6.61
N LEU A 112 15.55 5.74 -7.35
CA LEU A 112 14.46 4.92 -6.88
C LEU A 112 14.76 3.47 -7.22
N MET A 113 14.90 2.63 -6.20
CA MET A 113 14.99 1.18 -6.33
C MET A 113 13.62 0.57 -6.05
N MET A 114 13.11 -0.24 -6.95
CA MET A 114 11.91 -1.07 -6.73
C MET A 114 12.31 -2.54 -6.77
N VAL A 115 11.97 -3.28 -5.72
CA VAL A 115 12.31 -4.70 -5.58
C VAL A 115 11.04 -5.50 -5.56
N ASP A 116 10.78 -6.21 -6.64
CA ASP A 116 9.66 -7.13 -6.76
C ASP A 116 10.17 -8.52 -7.12
N TYR A 117 9.54 -9.57 -6.59
CA TYR A 117 9.99 -10.93 -6.85
C TYR A 117 9.38 -11.54 -8.11
N ASP A 118 8.28 -10.93 -8.61
CA ASP A 118 7.54 -11.45 -9.78
C ASP A 118 7.82 -10.62 -11.03
N LYS A 119 8.86 -11.01 -11.75
CA LYS A 119 9.23 -10.37 -13.01
C LYS A 119 8.11 -10.42 -14.05
N GLU A 120 7.41 -11.56 -14.13
CA GLU A 120 6.38 -11.77 -15.14
C GLU A 120 5.17 -10.86 -14.88
N LEU A 121 4.81 -10.67 -13.61
CA LEU A 121 3.78 -9.71 -13.21
C LEU A 121 4.17 -8.28 -13.62
N VAL A 122 5.39 -7.83 -13.30
CA VAL A 122 5.84 -6.48 -13.65
C VAL A 122 5.80 -6.25 -15.17
N GLU A 123 6.26 -7.21 -15.98
CA GLU A 123 6.19 -7.11 -17.44
C GLU A 123 4.73 -7.15 -17.95
N PHE A 124 3.88 -7.97 -17.34
CA PHE A 124 2.44 -8.00 -17.63
C PHE A 124 1.78 -6.65 -17.34
N MET A 125 2.08 -6.02 -16.20
CA MET A 125 1.56 -4.71 -15.82
C MET A 125 2.05 -3.59 -16.74
N LYS A 126 3.31 -3.62 -17.17
CA LYS A 126 3.83 -2.65 -18.16
C LYS A 126 3.03 -2.67 -19.46
N TYR A 127 2.56 -3.83 -19.90
CA TYR A 127 1.87 -4.01 -21.17
C TYR A 127 0.35 -3.84 -21.03
N HIS A 128 -0.28 -4.48 -20.03
CA HIS A 128 -1.74 -4.52 -19.89
C HIS A 128 -2.30 -3.48 -18.93
N GLY A 129 -1.47 -2.95 -18.03
CA GLY A 129 -1.83 -1.95 -17.01
C GLY A 129 -0.97 -0.68 -17.01
N PRO A 130 -0.58 -0.11 -18.17
CA PRO A 130 0.32 1.06 -18.19
C PRO A 130 -0.29 2.30 -17.51
N GLU A 131 -1.60 2.31 -17.31
CA GLU A 131 -2.31 3.40 -16.64
C GLU A 131 -1.95 3.51 -15.14
N TRP A 132 -1.56 2.41 -14.47
CA TRP A 132 -1.10 2.44 -13.08
C TRP A 132 0.24 3.16 -12.96
N SER A 133 1.20 2.75 -13.76
CA SER A 133 2.55 3.32 -13.70
C SER A 133 2.67 4.69 -14.36
N MET A 134 1.78 5.03 -15.32
CA MET A 134 1.80 6.29 -16.07
C MET A 134 3.21 6.68 -16.57
N GLY A 135 3.98 5.69 -17.02
CA GLY A 135 5.33 5.89 -17.54
C GLY A 135 6.46 5.80 -16.51
N ALA A 136 6.17 5.53 -15.23
CA ALA A 136 7.19 5.40 -14.19
C ALA A 136 8.29 4.38 -14.55
N PHE A 137 7.93 3.27 -15.19
CA PHE A 137 8.90 2.25 -15.64
C PHE A 137 9.92 2.74 -16.68
N HIS A 138 9.69 3.90 -17.29
CA HIS A 138 10.60 4.53 -18.24
C HIS A 138 11.38 5.71 -17.62
N ASP A 139 11.14 6.06 -16.37
CA ASP A 139 11.89 7.13 -15.70
C ASP A 139 13.32 6.66 -15.40
N ARG A 140 14.31 7.45 -15.83
CA ARG A 140 15.74 7.13 -15.66
C ARG A 140 16.18 6.99 -14.21
N ARG A 141 15.38 7.49 -13.27
CA ARG A 141 15.66 7.41 -11.83
C ARG A 141 15.26 6.06 -11.26
N LEU A 142 14.35 5.31 -11.93
CA LEU A 142 13.85 4.02 -11.47
C LEU A 142 14.77 2.89 -11.93
N THR A 143 15.16 2.05 -10.98
CA THR A 143 15.75 0.72 -11.23
C THR A 143 14.83 -0.32 -10.65
N VAL A 144 14.40 -1.29 -11.46
CA VAL A 144 13.62 -2.44 -11.02
C VAL A 144 14.54 -3.64 -10.84
N MET A 145 14.53 -4.22 -9.66
CA MET A 145 15.28 -5.44 -9.33
C MET A 145 14.33 -6.58 -9.02
N PHE A 146 14.52 -7.72 -9.67
CA PHE A 146 13.71 -8.91 -9.44
C PHE A 146 14.36 -9.78 -8.36
N HIS A 147 13.89 -9.63 -7.13
CA HIS A 147 14.47 -10.30 -5.96
C HIS A 147 13.45 -10.42 -4.82
N ASP A 148 13.65 -11.38 -3.92
CA ASP A 148 12.88 -11.47 -2.67
C ASP A 148 13.16 -10.27 -1.77
N ALA A 149 12.13 -9.52 -1.39
CA ALA A 149 12.24 -8.31 -0.58
C ALA A 149 12.87 -8.57 0.80
N TRP A 150 12.56 -9.74 1.43
CA TRP A 150 13.13 -10.15 2.72
C TRP A 150 14.63 -10.46 2.66
N ALA A 151 15.09 -10.97 1.52
CA ALA A 151 16.51 -11.19 1.30
C ALA A 151 17.22 -9.90 0.93
N PHE A 152 16.60 -9.08 0.08
CA PHE A 152 17.18 -7.82 -0.40
C PHE A 152 17.43 -6.82 0.75
N ILE A 153 16.48 -6.66 1.66
CA ILE A 153 16.61 -5.67 2.75
C ILE A 153 17.79 -5.97 3.70
N LYS A 154 18.32 -7.20 3.68
CA LYS A 154 19.49 -7.61 4.48
C LYS A 154 20.83 -7.23 3.87
N THR A 155 20.85 -6.63 2.69
CA THR A 155 22.10 -6.25 1.98
C THR A 155 22.90 -5.16 2.68
N GLY A 156 22.31 -4.44 3.64
CA GLY A 156 22.96 -3.36 4.37
C GLY A 156 23.05 -2.04 3.58
N ILE A 157 22.38 -1.94 2.43
CA ILE A 157 22.26 -0.69 1.68
C ILE A 157 21.31 0.24 2.45
N GLU A 158 21.70 1.50 2.60
CA GLU A 158 20.92 2.51 3.31
C GLU A 158 20.16 3.42 2.34
N TYR A 159 18.90 3.74 2.70
CA TYR A 159 17.99 4.60 1.94
C TYR A 159 17.50 5.77 2.78
N ASP A 160 17.12 6.87 2.13
CA ASP A 160 16.44 7.99 2.81
C ASP A 160 15.02 7.59 3.21
N GLY A 161 14.33 6.81 2.36
CA GLY A 161 12.99 6.31 2.63
C GLY A 161 12.77 4.90 2.10
N VAL A 162 12.02 4.09 2.83
CA VAL A 162 11.59 2.75 2.40
C VAL A 162 10.08 2.68 2.41
N ILE A 163 9.49 2.26 1.30
CA ILE A 163 8.05 2.05 1.15
C ILE A 163 7.81 0.55 1.02
N ILE A 164 7.07 -0.03 1.95
CA ILE A 164 6.71 -1.45 1.94
C ILE A 164 5.31 -1.56 1.33
N ASP A 165 5.28 -1.93 0.06
CA ASP A 165 4.08 -2.12 -0.75
C ASP A 165 3.97 -3.60 -1.15
N LEU A 166 3.92 -4.43 -0.14
CA LEU A 166 3.76 -5.88 -0.21
C LEU A 166 2.32 -6.27 0.14
N THR A 167 2.00 -7.56 0.02
CA THR A 167 0.75 -8.12 0.53
C THR A 167 0.56 -7.80 2.02
N ASP A 168 -0.68 -7.90 2.51
CA ASP A 168 -1.02 -7.63 3.90
C ASP A 168 -0.14 -8.39 4.89
N PRO A 169 0.26 -7.76 6.00
CA PRO A 169 1.11 -8.40 7.00
C PRO A 169 0.52 -9.69 7.55
N ASP A 170 1.25 -10.79 7.43
CA ASP A 170 0.95 -12.06 8.12
C ASP A 170 1.87 -12.22 9.33
N LEU A 171 1.32 -12.04 10.53
CA LEU A 171 2.05 -12.12 11.79
C LEU A 171 2.09 -13.54 12.38
N LYS A 172 1.59 -14.54 11.67
CA LYS A 172 1.70 -15.96 12.08
C LYS A 172 3.14 -16.48 11.98
N THR A 173 3.99 -15.74 11.28
CA THR A 173 5.40 -16.07 11.07
C THR A 173 6.32 -14.96 11.56
N GLU A 174 7.59 -15.27 11.86
CA GLU A 174 8.61 -14.28 12.23
C GLU A 174 9.11 -13.43 11.04
N ARG A 175 8.62 -13.68 9.84
CA ARG A 175 9.09 -12.98 8.62
C ARG A 175 8.83 -11.47 8.68
N TRP A 176 7.63 -11.05 9.10
CA TRP A 176 7.28 -9.64 9.18
C TRP A 176 8.04 -8.87 10.27
N PRO A 177 8.16 -9.37 11.53
CA PRO A 177 9.02 -8.75 12.53
C PRO A 177 10.46 -8.59 12.06
N GLU A 178 11.03 -9.59 11.37
CA GLU A 178 12.37 -9.53 10.82
C GLU A 178 12.50 -8.50 9.69
N LEU A 179 11.53 -8.45 8.76
CA LEU A 179 11.47 -7.46 7.69
C LEU A 179 11.50 -6.03 8.26
N LEU A 180 10.62 -5.73 9.21
CA LEU A 180 10.52 -4.40 9.81
C LEU A 180 11.79 -4.00 10.55
N LYS A 181 12.42 -4.94 11.28
CA LYS A 181 13.71 -4.72 11.93
C LYS A 181 14.80 -4.37 10.91
N ASN A 182 14.92 -5.13 9.83
CA ASN A 182 15.93 -4.92 8.80
C ASN A 182 15.62 -3.64 7.99
N THR A 183 14.34 -3.34 7.76
CA THR A 183 13.92 -2.07 7.12
C THR A 183 14.36 -0.87 7.96
N LEU A 184 14.13 -0.89 9.27
CA LEU A 184 14.58 0.21 10.13
C LEU A 184 16.11 0.33 10.14
N ALA A 185 16.85 -0.79 10.06
CA ALA A 185 18.30 -0.81 9.98
C ALA A 185 18.84 -0.29 8.62
N SER A 186 18.05 -0.38 7.55
CA SER A 186 18.41 0.14 6.22
C SER A 186 18.01 1.61 5.99
N VAL A 187 17.39 2.25 6.98
CA VAL A 187 17.05 3.66 6.91
C VAL A 187 18.22 4.50 7.41
N LYS A 188 18.63 5.51 6.63
CA LYS A 188 19.68 6.46 7.02
C LYS A 188 19.33 7.12 8.36
N THR A 189 20.18 6.92 9.36
CA THR A 189 19.96 7.45 10.71
C THR A 189 19.82 8.97 10.71
N ARG A 190 18.91 9.48 11.57
CA ARG A 190 18.61 10.92 11.77
C ARG A 190 17.93 11.65 10.62
N LYS A 191 17.60 11.01 9.50
CA LYS A 191 17.04 11.72 8.35
C LYS A 191 15.91 10.95 7.65
N GLY A 192 15.87 9.64 7.80
CA GLY A 192 15.04 8.77 7.02
C GLY A 192 13.81 8.24 7.77
N GLY A 193 13.10 7.33 7.10
CA GLY A 193 11.94 6.65 7.64
C GLY A 193 11.44 5.56 6.71
N PHE A 194 10.42 4.85 7.15
CA PHE A 194 9.70 3.92 6.29
C PHE A 194 8.20 4.02 6.49
N VAL A 195 7.45 3.54 5.52
CA VAL A 195 6.00 3.39 5.58
C VAL A 195 5.61 1.99 5.13
N MET A 196 4.51 1.49 5.67
CA MET A 196 3.96 0.21 5.25
C MET A 196 2.44 0.26 5.18
N ASN A 197 1.88 -0.58 4.32
CA ASN A 197 0.51 -1.04 4.36
C ASN A 197 0.32 -1.90 5.61
N ALA A 198 -0.75 -1.69 6.36
CA ALA A 198 -1.10 -2.42 7.57
C ALA A 198 -2.48 -3.10 7.48
N GLY A 199 -3.08 -3.12 6.29
CA GLY A 199 -4.34 -3.78 5.98
C GLY A 199 -5.58 -2.97 6.31
N LEU A 200 -6.73 -3.63 6.18
CA LEU A 200 -8.03 -3.02 6.44
C LEU A 200 -8.24 -2.76 7.94
N TYR A 201 -8.66 -1.55 8.29
CA TYR A 201 -9.08 -1.21 9.64
C TYR A 201 -10.48 -1.79 9.93
N GLN A 202 -10.53 -2.66 10.92
CA GLN A 202 -11.77 -3.26 11.40
C GLN A 202 -11.91 -2.97 12.91
N PRO A 203 -12.72 -1.98 13.31
CA PRO A 203 -12.86 -1.61 14.72
C PRO A 203 -13.25 -2.78 15.63
N TRP A 204 -14.01 -3.76 15.10
CA TRP A 204 -14.42 -4.99 15.79
C TRP A 204 -13.38 -6.12 15.79
N SER A 205 -12.25 -5.94 15.10
CA SER A 205 -11.18 -6.96 14.98
C SER A 205 -9.80 -6.28 14.90
N THR A 206 -9.39 -5.61 15.98
CA THR A 206 -8.15 -4.81 16.01
C THR A 206 -6.91 -5.61 16.40
N LYS A 207 -7.04 -6.88 16.78
CA LYS A 207 -5.93 -7.68 17.32
C LYS A 207 -4.71 -7.72 16.38
N LYS A 208 -4.91 -8.03 15.09
CA LYS A 208 -3.82 -8.10 14.10
C LYS A 208 -3.08 -6.75 14.00
N LEU A 209 -3.82 -5.64 13.96
CA LEU A 209 -3.26 -4.29 13.88
C LEU A 209 -2.50 -3.93 15.18
N LYS A 210 -3.06 -4.25 16.35
CA LYS A 210 -2.39 -4.05 17.66
C LYS A 210 -1.09 -4.82 17.76
N ASP A 211 -1.08 -6.08 17.35
CA ASP A 211 0.12 -6.91 17.33
C ASP A 211 1.20 -6.28 16.44
N LEU A 212 0.83 -5.82 15.24
CA LEU A 212 1.73 -5.13 14.33
C LEU A 212 2.27 -3.81 14.92
N ILE A 213 1.40 -2.99 15.50
CA ILE A 213 1.78 -1.74 16.17
C ILE A 213 2.73 -2.03 17.33
N SER A 214 2.50 -3.09 18.12
CA SER A 214 3.39 -3.51 19.21
C SER A 214 4.80 -3.82 18.71
N ILE A 215 4.94 -4.49 17.58
CA ILE A 215 6.24 -4.74 16.95
C ILE A 215 6.92 -3.42 16.61
N VAL A 216 6.22 -2.51 15.91
CA VAL A 216 6.75 -1.21 15.52
C VAL A 216 7.11 -0.35 16.74
N LYS A 217 6.25 -0.32 17.76
CA LYS A 217 6.49 0.38 19.05
C LYS A 217 7.76 -0.12 19.72
N ASN A 218 7.97 -1.44 19.78
CA ASN A 218 9.18 -2.04 20.33
C ASN A 218 10.43 -1.68 19.52
N LEU A 219 10.35 -1.61 18.20
CA LEU A 219 11.46 -1.15 17.35
C LEU A 219 11.80 0.32 17.64
N CYS A 220 10.81 1.20 17.71
CA CYS A 220 11.02 2.62 18.03
C CYS A 220 11.52 2.85 19.46
N SER A 221 11.10 2.04 20.46
CA SER A 221 11.57 2.17 21.84
C SER A 221 13.06 1.84 21.99
N ARG A 222 13.59 0.97 21.16
CA ARG A 222 15.03 0.63 21.10
C ARG A 222 15.84 1.60 20.28
N ASN A 223 15.18 2.38 19.43
CA ASN A 223 15.78 3.38 18.54
C ASN A 223 15.11 4.74 18.79
N LEU A 224 15.48 5.38 19.91
CA LEU A 224 14.82 6.57 20.44
C LEU A 224 14.78 7.79 19.49
N GLU A 225 15.45 7.72 18.37
CA GLU A 225 15.44 8.76 17.32
C GLU A 225 14.19 8.66 16.44
N PHE A 226 13.47 7.53 16.42
CA PHE A 226 12.29 7.29 15.60
C PHE A 226 11.00 7.36 16.42
N ARG A 227 9.92 7.74 15.73
CA ARG A 227 8.53 7.64 16.18
C ARG A 227 7.71 6.97 15.10
N TYR A 228 6.60 6.36 15.48
CA TYR A 228 5.63 5.83 14.55
C TYR A 228 4.33 6.62 14.62
N TYR A 229 3.57 6.57 13.52
CA TYR A 229 2.25 7.16 13.39
C TYR A 229 1.39 6.18 12.61
N VAL A 230 0.14 6.03 13.05
CA VAL A 230 -0.87 5.18 12.40
C VAL A 230 -1.95 6.09 11.84
N TYR A 231 -2.35 5.86 10.62
CA TYR A 231 -3.43 6.60 9.98
C TYR A 231 -4.19 5.73 9.02
N THR A 232 -5.42 6.14 8.69
CA THR A 232 -6.29 5.45 7.76
C THR A 232 -6.74 6.37 6.64
N THR A 233 -7.17 5.78 5.54
CA THR A 233 -7.93 6.44 4.49
C THR A 233 -8.98 5.49 3.94
N PHE A 234 -10.16 6.02 3.60
CA PHE A 234 -11.22 5.20 3.01
C PHE A 234 -10.92 4.94 1.54
N VAL A 235 -10.82 3.66 1.17
CA VAL A 235 -10.64 3.21 -0.21
C VAL A 235 -11.94 2.55 -0.67
N PRO A 236 -12.71 3.20 -1.56
CA PRO A 236 -14.05 2.73 -1.94
C PRO A 236 -14.09 1.30 -2.50
N SER A 237 -13.12 0.93 -3.33
CA SER A 237 -13.07 -0.41 -3.93
C SER A 237 -12.81 -1.52 -2.91
N PHE A 238 -12.09 -1.22 -1.83
CA PHE A 238 -11.87 -2.14 -0.70
C PHE A 238 -13.00 -2.09 0.33
N ASN A 239 -13.97 -1.21 0.13
CA ASN A 239 -15.14 -1.02 1.00
C ASN A 239 -14.78 -0.76 2.47
N GLY A 240 -13.70 -0.04 2.72
CA GLY A 240 -13.26 0.22 4.08
C GLY A 240 -12.10 1.20 4.22
N GLU A 241 -11.80 1.50 5.48
CA GLU A 241 -10.64 2.32 5.84
C GLU A 241 -9.38 1.46 5.82
N TRP A 242 -8.43 1.84 4.97
CA TRP A 242 -7.14 1.16 4.85
C TRP A 242 -6.11 1.81 5.75
N THR A 243 -5.36 1.00 6.49
CA THR A 243 -4.42 1.47 7.51
C THR A 243 -3.00 1.51 6.97
N PHE A 244 -2.27 2.53 7.39
CA PHE A 244 -0.85 2.69 7.12
C PHE A 244 -0.09 3.00 8.41
N ILE A 245 1.15 2.53 8.50
CA ILE A 245 2.06 2.85 9.59
C ILE A 245 3.29 3.52 9.00
N VAL A 246 3.57 4.72 9.45
CA VAL A 246 4.80 5.45 9.12
C VAL A 246 5.72 5.43 10.34
N VAL A 247 7.01 5.15 10.11
CA VAL A 247 8.09 5.30 11.08
C VAL A 247 9.04 6.35 10.56
N ALA A 248 9.23 7.43 11.30
CA ALA A 248 10.07 8.55 10.88
C ALA A 248 10.88 9.12 12.03
N HIS A 249 11.96 9.83 11.69
CA HIS A 249 12.80 10.49 12.67
C HIS A 249 12.02 11.55 13.48
N LYS A 250 12.25 11.61 14.80
CA LYS A 250 11.66 12.61 15.70
C LYS A 250 11.92 14.03 15.22
N GLY A 251 10.91 14.87 15.26
CA GLY A 251 11.02 16.32 15.04
C GLY A 251 10.46 16.81 13.71
N LYS A 252 9.95 15.94 12.83
CA LYS A 252 9.38 16.36 11.56
C LYS A 252 7.93 15.92 11.30
N PHE A 253 7.44 14.89 11.98
CA PHE A 253 6.03 14.56 11.85
C PHE A 253 5.24 15.49 12.77
N MET A 254 4.53 16.43 12.19
CA MET A 254 3.62 17.30 12.94
C MET A 254 2.36 16.51 13.27
N VAL A 255 1.69 16.87 14.36
CA VAL A 255 0.44 16.24 14.83
C VAL A 255 -0.67 16.36 13.78
N GLU A 256 -0.56 17.34 12.89
CA GLU A 256 -1.30 17.46 11.64
C GLU A 256 -0.27 17.59 10.53
N PRO A 257 -0.01 16.51 9.77
CA PRO A 257 0.93 16.61 8.67
C PRO A 257 0.41 17.64 7.67
N GLU A 258 1.13 18.74 7.51
CA GLU A 258 0.98 19.64 6.37
C GLU A 258 1.49 18.84 5.16
N PHE A 259 0.64 17.96 4.67
CA PHE A 259 0.94 17.20 3.45
C PHE A 259 1.26 18.20 2.35
N SER A 260 2.36 17.96 1.67
CA SER A 260 2.85 18.82 0.58
C SER A 260 1.77 19.06 -0.48
N ASP A 261 1.94 20.09 -1.28
CA ASP A 261 1.05 20.39 -2.42
C ASP A 261 1.03 19.28 -3.50
N VAL A 262 1.87 18.26 -3.35
CA VAL A 262 1.87 17.06 -4.20
C VAL A 262 0.59 16.23 -3.99
N ILE A 263 0.02 16.22 -2.80
CA ILE A 263 -1.22 15.49 -2.51
C ILE A 263 -2.43 16.38 -2.81
N PRO A 264 -3.39 15.94 -3.63
CA PRO A 264 -4.64 16.66 -3.81
C PRO A 264 -5.36 16.91 -2.48
N ALA A 265 -5.91 18.12 -2.31
CA ALA A 265 -6.54 18.55 -1.05
C ALA A 265 -7.68 17.63 -0.59
N TRP A 266 -8.40 16.98 -1.52
CA TRP A 266 -9.49 16.06 -1.19
C TRP A 266 -8.97 14.73 -0.62
N ILE A 267 -7.79 14.26 -1.07
CA ILE A 267 -7.12 13.08 -0.49
C ILE A 267 -6.60 13.43 0.90
N LYS A 268 -5.94 14.58 1.08
CA LYS A 268 -5.47 15.04 2.39
C LYS A 268 -6.58 14.98 3.44
N ARG A 269 -7.78 15.46 3.09
CA ARG A 269 -8.95 15.44 3.99
C ARG A 269 -9.47 14.03 4.31
N GLY A 270 -9.16 13.04 3.47
CA GLY A 270 -9.53 11.64 3.68
C GLY A 270 -8.58 10.88 4.61
N ILE A 271 -7.36 11.40 4.84
CA ILE A 271 -6.39 10.77 5.74
C ILE A 271 -6.72 11.15 7.18
N LYS A 272 -6.91 10.13 8.02
CA LYS A 272 -7.28 10.30 9.43
C LYS A 272 -6.23 9.64 10.31
N MET A 273 -5.69 10.38 11.28
CA MET A 273 -4.84 9.79 12.31
C MET A 273 -5.66 8.82 13.16
N LEU A 274 -5.06 7.69 13.47
CA LEU A 274 -5.65 6.67 14.33
C LEU A 274 -4.87 6.68 15.67
N PRO A 275 -5.38 7.35 16.71
CA PRO A 275 -4.71 7.39 18.00
C PRO A 275 -4.77 6.01 18.69
N ASP A 276 -3.77 5.73 19.55
CA ASP A 276 -3.66 4.45 20.26
C ASP A 276 -4.93 4.13 21.08
N GLU A 277 -5.59 5.16 21.61
CA GLU A 277 -6.82 5.01 22.42
C GLU A 277 -7.97 4.37 21.63
N LEU A 278 -8.12 4.68 20.33
CA LEU A 278 -9.17 4.10 19.49
C LEU A 278 -8.97 2.61 19.23
N LEU A 279 -7.75 2.12 19.40
CA LEU A 279 -7.45 0.70 19.26
C LEU A 279 -7.90 -0.09 20.50
N ASP A 280 -8.10 0.56 21.65
CA ASP A 280 -8.47 -0.06 22.91
C ASP A 280 -9.99 -0.10 23.16
N GLU A 281 -10.80 0.59 22.33
CA GLU A 281 -12.26 0.66 22.49
C GLU A 281 -13.01 -0.66 22.20
N TYR A 282 -12.35 -1.63 21.56
CA TYR A 282 -12.95 -2.90 21.17
C TYR A 282 -12.11 -4.08 21.69
N ILE A 283 -12.72 -4.98 22.43
CA ILE A 283 -12.15 -6.29 22.78
C ILE A 283 -12.98 -7.38 22.11
N ASP A 284 -12.34 -8.20 21.29
CA ASP A 284 -12.90 -9.43 20.69
C ASP A 284 -14.29 -9.25 20.04
N GLY A 285 -14.46 -8.20 19.26
CA GLY A 285 -15.68 -7.97 18.46
C GLY A 285 -16.84 -7.34 19.22
N VAL A 286 -16.66 -6.96 20.49
CA VAL A 286 -17.71 -6.29 21.27
C VAL A 286 -17.22 -4.88 21.68
N PRO A 287 -18.00 -3.81 21.38
CA PRO A 287 -17.70 -2.49 21.90
C PRO A 287 -17.66 -2.52 23.43
N GLN A 288 -16.61 -1.97 24.02
CA GLN A 288 -16.57 -1.72 25.47
C GLN A 288 -17.46 -0.49 25.76
N THR A 289 -18.76 -0.69 25.68
CA THR A 289 -19.66 0.33 26.22
C THR A 289 -19.61 0.27 27.74
N SER A 290 -19.22 1.37 28.36
CA SER A 290 -19.47 1.57 29.79
C SER A 290 -20.93 1.25 30.08
N PRO A 291 -21.26 0.51 31.15
CA PRO A 291 -22.65 0.23 31.48
C PRO A 291 -23.37 1.57 31.60
N ILE A 292 -24.44 1.73 30.82
CA ILE A 292 -25.35 2.87 30.95
C ILE A 292 -25.89 2.77 32.38
N HIS A 293 -25.38 3.60 33.26
CA HIS A 293 -26.01 3.75 34.58
C HIS A 293 -27.44 4.24 34.34
N LYS A 294 -28.41 3.38 34.65
CA LYS A 294 -29.80 3.72 34.73
C LYS A 294 -30.07 4.62 35.94
#